data_8825377a8f62da5bc52a6cdedd77a39a
#
_entry.id   8825377a8f62da5bc52a6cdedd77a39a
#
_cell.length_a   1.000
_cell.length_b   1.000
_cell.length_c   1.000
_cell.angle_alpha   90.00
_cell.angle_beta   90.00
_cell.angle_gamma   90.00
#
_symmetry.space_group_name_H-M   'P 1'
#
loop_
_entity.id
_entity.type
_entity.pdbx_description
1 polymer ?
#
loop_
_entity_poly.entity_id
_entity_poly.type
_entity_poly.pdbx_seq_one_letter_code
_entity_poly.pdbx_strand_id
1 'polypeptide(L)'
;MNQSTAKKSLEAPFIRNVEQLSNDEIRAVLNDKIKPIAIDYHNWSDKFPYAPKVEFRIAHSDDAIVIMFDVEEEHVKAIAMENHGRVWEDSCVEFFVGNPNGEGYFNFEINCIGTILASAHKTRAESKPFTAEQLAKVRRFGTFKHEAIDIKGQTKWWLAEVIPFELIGLDKAPKSLKANFYKCGDKLDKAHYMSWSPITLPEPNFHCPEFFGDVELL
;
A
#
# COMPACT_ATOMS: atom_id res chain seq x y z
N MET A 1 21.00 -13.86 7.90
CA MET A 1 20.67 -14.56 6.64
C MET A 1 20.62 -13.49 5.57
N ASN A 2 21.37 -13.64 4.46
CA ASN A 2 21.29 -12.68 3.36
C ASN A 2 19.90 -12.81 2.70
N GLN A 3 19.08 -11.77 2.80
CA GLN A 3 17.83 -11.73 2.06
C GLN A 3 18.14 -11.62 0.55
N SER A 4 17.34 -12.30 -0.28
CA SER A 4 17.47 -12.21 -1.74
C SER A 4 17.20 -10.77 -2.20
N THR A 5 18.07 -10.22 -3.03
CA THR A 5 17.88 -8.91 -3.67
C THR A 5 17.13 -8.99 -5.00
N ALA A 6 16.69 -10.18 -5.40
CA ALA A 6 15.92 -10.37 -6.61
C ALA A 6 14.52 -9.75 -6.47
N LYS A 7 14.05 -9.09 -7.52
CA LYS A 7 12.67 -8.59 -7.59
C LYS A 7 11.68 -9.72 -7.38
N LYS A 8 10.62 -9.46 -6.62
CA LYS A 8 9.56 -10.42 -6.37
C LYS A 8 8.52 -10.43 -7.49
N SER A 9 7.78 -11.52 -7.58
CA SER A 9 6.59 -11.63 -8.41
C SER A 9 5.45 -12.24 -7.60
N LEU A 10 4.21 -11.88 -7.96
CA LEU A 10 3.00 -12.43 -7.37
C LEU A 10 1.88 -12.49 -8.40
N GLU A 11 0.87 -13.30 -8.11
CA GLU A 11 -0.38 -13.39 -8.87
C GLU A 11 -1.50 -12.74 -8.06
N ALA A 12 -2.29 -11.87 -8.69
CA ALA A 12 -3.50 -11.26 -8.14
C ALA A 12 -4.73 -11.98 -8.73
N PRO A 13 -5.46 -12.78 -7.94
CA PRO A 13 -6.63 -13.50 -8.42
C PRO A 13 -7.80 -12.57 -8.78
N PHE A 14 -8.65 -13.01 -9.71
CA PHE A 14 -9.85 -12.30 -10.10
C PHE A 14 -11.01 -12.50 -9.09
N ILE A 15 -11.67 -11.40 -8.72
CA ILE A 15 -12.91 -11.38 -7.94
C ILE A 15 -13.95 -10.59 -8.73
N ARG A 16 -15.02 -11.27 -9.16
CA ARG A 16 -16.06 -10.62 -9.94
C ARG A 16 -16.75 -9.50 -9.15
N ASN A 17 -16.88 -8.31 -9.77
CA ASN A 17 -17.65 -7.17 -9.28
C ASN A 17 -17.26 -6.75 -7.85
N VAL A 18 -15.97 -6.78 -7.52
CA VAL A 18 -15.48 -6.45 -6.15
C VAL A 18 -15.94 -5.06 -5.70
N GLU A 19 -16.06 -4.12 -6.61
CA GLU A 19 -16.53 -2.75 -6.37
C GLU A 19 -18.00 -2.67 -5.91
N GLN A 20 -18.81 -3.70 -6.20
CA GLN A 20 -20.23 -3.78 -5.81
C GLN A 20 -20.44 -4.45 -4.45
N LEU A 21 -19.42 -5.14 -3.93
CA LEU A 21 -19.47 -5.79 -2.64
C LEU A 21 -19.47 -4.76 -1.50
N SER A 22 -20.12 -5.07 -0.39
CA SER A 22 -19.98 -4.31 0.87
C SER A 22 -18.56 -4.45 1.43
N ASN A 23 -18.19 -3.58 2.39
CA ASN A 23 -16.88 -3.66 3.07
C ASN A 23 -16.66 -5.02 3.74
N ASP A 24 -17.69 -5.54 4.39
CA ASP A 24 -17.64 -6.83 5.09
C ASP A 24 -17.50 -8.00 4.11
N GLU A 25 -18.18 -7.96 2.96
CA GLU A 25 -18.05 -8.97 1.91
C GLU A 25 -16.67 -8.96 1.27
N ILE A 26 -16.11 -7.78 0.97
CA ILE A 26 -14.73 -7.66 0.45
C ILE A 26 -13.76 -8.28 1.46
N ARG A 27 -13.86 -7.90 2.74
CA ARG A 27 -13.00 -8.43 3.80
C ARG A 27 -13.12 -9.95 3.92
N ALA A 28 -14.33 -10.49 3.90
CA ALA A 28 -14.58 -11.93 3.98
C ALA A 28 -13.95 -12.67 2.80
N VAL A 29 -14.18 -12.20 1.57
CA VAL A 29 -13.61 -12.81 0.35
C VAL A 29 -12.08 -12.78 0.37
N LEU A 30 -11.47 -11.66 0.77
CA LEU A 30 -10.01 -11.54 0.84
C LEU A 30 -9.44 -12.49 1.89
N ASN A 31 -10.06 -12.62 3.06
CA ASN A 31 -9.60 -13.53 4.10
C ASN A 31 -9.76 -15.00 3.73
N ASP A 32 -10.88 -15.36 3.11
CA ASP A 32 -11.22 -16.75 2.84
C ASP A 32 -10.53 -17.32 1.58
N LYS A 33 -10.30 -16.46 0.57
CA LYS A 33 -9.85 -16.92 -0.76
C LYS A 33 -8.44 -16.48 -1.14
N ILE A 34 -7.92 -15.41 -0.54
CA ILE A 34 -6.64 -14.83 -0.94
C ILE A 34 -5.58 -15.11 0.13
N LYS A 35 -4.49 -15.74 -0.27
CA LYS A 35 -3.37 -16.01 0.63
C LYS A 35 -2.65 -14.70 0.99
N PRO A 36 -2.29 -14.50 2.27
CA PRO A 36 -1.48 -13.35 2.68
C PRO A 36 -0.05 -13.47 2.12
N ILE A 37 0.51 -12.32 1.77
CA ILE A 37 1.87 -12.14 1.28
C ILE A 37 2.60 -11.24 2.26
N ALA A 38 3.77 -11.64 2.73
CA ALA A 38 4.52 -10.85 3.68
C ALA A 38 5.19 -9.62 3.04
N ILE A 39 5.11 -8.47 3.75
CA ILE A 39 6.01 -7.34 3.55
C ILE A 39 7.14 -7.53 4.55
N ASP A 40 8.19 -8.24 4.13
CA ASP A 40 9.22 -8.77 5.00
C ASP A 40 10.64 -8.29 4.68
N TYR A 41 10.79 -7.47 3.64
CA TYR A 41 12.10 -6.93 3.32
C TYR A 41 12.39 -5.68 4.17
N HIS A 42 13.36 -5.83 5.06
CA HIS A 42 13.78 -4.80 6.01
C HIS A 42 15.01 -4.08 5.46
N ASN A 43 14.79 -3.14 4.54
CA ASN A 43 15.81 -2.57 3.67
C ASN A 43 16.94 -1.84 4.41
N TRP A 44 16.64 -1.16 5.52
CA TRP A 44 17.60 -0.29 6.25
C TRP A 44 17.71 -0.68 7.72
N SER A 45 17.76 -1.99 7.99
CA SER A 45 17.75 -2.56 9.35
C SER A 45 18.87 -2.06 10.26
N ASP A 46 20.02 -1.69 9.71
CA ASP A 46 21.15 -1.15 10.48
C ASP A 46 20.84 0.23 11.10
N LYS A 47 20.01 1.03 10.41
CA LYS A 47 19.60 2.36 10.87
C LYS A 47 18.25 2.33 11.60
N PHE A 48 17.35 1.47 11.16
CA PHE A 48 15.98 1.33 11.64
C PHE A 48 15.69 -0.13 12.01
N PRO A 49 16.13 -0.60 13.18
CA PRO A 49 16.13 -2.04 13.52
C PRO A 49 14.74 -2.62 13.82
N TYR A 50 13.72 -1.79 14.01
CA TYR A 50 12.37 -2.26 14.26
C TYR A 50 11.68 -2.67 12.96
N ALA A 51 11.04 -3.85 12.98
CA ALA A 51 10.26 -4.39 11.88
C ALA A 51 8.91 -4.90 12.40
N PRO A 52 7.79 -4.22 12.12
CA PRO A 52 6.47 -4.75 12.43
C PRO A 52 6.16 -5.98 11.59
N LYS A 53 5.22 -6.82 12.06
CA LYS A 53 4.67 -7.88 11.22
C LYS A 53 3.63 -7.28 10.29
N VAL A 54 3.85 -7.44 8.98
CA VAL A 54 2.96 -6.90 7.94
C VAL A 54 2.74 -7.94 6.85
N GLU A 55 1.48 -8.14 6.51
CA GLU A 55 1.06 -8.98 5.39
C GLU A 55 0.03 -8.21 4.56
N PHE A 56 -0.08 -8.52 3.29
CA PHE A 56 -1.13 -8.00 2.44
C PHE A 56 -1.78 -9.10 1.61
N ARG A 57 -3.00 -8.84 1.18
CA ARG A 57 -3.74 -9.65 0.19
C ARG A 57 -4.10 -8.73 -0.97
N ILE A 58 -3.99 -9.25 -2.17
CA ILE A 58 -4.31 -8.52 -3.39
C ILE A 58 -5.18 -9.38 -4.31
N ALA A 59 -6.16 -8.75 -4.92
CA ALA A 59 -7.00 -9.31 -5.97
C ALA A 59 -7.43 -8.19 -6.93
N HIS A 60 -8.12 -8.53 -8.01
CA HIS A 60 -8.66 -7.54 -8.93
C HIS A 60 -10.04 -7.96 -9.46
N SER A 61 -10.79 -6.99 -9.97
CA SER A 61 -11.94 -7.18 -10.86
C SER A 61 -11.61 -6.69 -12.27
N ASP A 62 -12.61 -6.57 -13.14
CA ASP A 62 -12.43 -5.93 -14.44
C ASP A 62 -12.03 -4.44 -14.29
N ASP A 63 -12.55 -3.75 -13.26
CA ASP A 63 -12.51 -2.30 -13.13
C ASP A 63 -11.63 -1.77 -11.99
N ALA A 64 -11.21 -2.63 -11.05
CA ALA A 64 -10.48 -2.21 -9.86
C ALA A 64 -9.47 -3.24 -9.36
N ILE A 65 -8.44 -2.73 -8.68
CA ILE A 65 -7.55 -3.50 -7.79
C ILE A 65 -8.07 -3.38 -6.36
N VAL A 66 -8.01 -4.47 -5.59
CA VAL A 66 -8.34 -4.47 -4.18
C VAL A 66 -7.16 -5.00 -3.39
N ILE A 67 -6.78 -4.28 -2.34
CA ILE A 67 -5.66 -4.64 -1.46
C ILE A 67 -6.15 -4.55 -0.02
N MET A 68 -5.75 -5.50 0.81
CA MET A 68 -5.95 -5.44 2.26
C MET A 68 -4.63 -5.72 2.96
N PHE A 69 -4.24 -4.82 3.83
CA PHE A 69 -3.07 -4.94 4.69
C PHE A 69 -3.48 -5.38 6.09
N ASP A 70 -2.75 -6.33 6.65
CA ASP A 70 -2.84 -6.75 8.05
C ASP A 70 -1.51 -6.39 8.73
N VAL A 71 -1.58 -5.61 9.80
CA VAL A 71 -0.42 -5.07 10.50
C VAL A 71 -0.47 -5.42 11.99
N GLU A 72 0.68 -5.80 12.55
CA GLU A 72 0.88 -5.96 13.98
C GLU A 72 2.12 -5.19 14.39
N GLU A 73 1.97 -4.09 15.16
CA GLU A 73 3.03 -3.18 15.55
C GLU A 73 2.90 -2.67 16.98
N GLU A 74 4.01 -2.19 17.56
CA GLU A 74 4.07 -1.80 18.99
C GLU A 74 3.57 -0.39 19.27
N HIS A 75 3.40 0.44 18.24
CA HIS A 75 2.89 1.80 18.36
C HIS A 75 2.06 2.11 17.13
N VAL A 76 0.76 2.29 17.31
CA VAL A 76 -0.17 2.73 16.26
C VAL A 76 -0.53 4.18 16.50
N LYS A 77 -0.22 5.03 15.53
CA LYS A 77 -0.49 6.46 15.60
C LYS A 77 -0.98 6.98 14.26
N ALA A 78 -1.98 7.84 14.29
CA ALA A 78 -2.40 8.61 13.14
C ALA A 78 -2.91 9.98 13.60
N ILE A 79 -2.27 11.04 13.11
CA ILE A 79 -2.60 12.44 13.39
C ILE A 79 -2.86 13.24 12.10
N ALA A 80 -2.44 12.74 10.94
CA ALA A 80 -2.75 13.34 9.66
C ALA A 80 -4.21 13.03 9.30
N MET A 81 -5.10 14.02 9.48
CA MET A 81 -6.54 13.89 9.28
C MET A 81 -7.01 14.35 7.91
N GLU A 82 -6.23 15.16 7.22
CA GLU A 82 -6.58 15.71 5.92
C GLU A 82 -5.86 14.95 4.80
N ASN A 83 -6.58 14.63 3.73
CA ASN A 83 -5.98 14.04 2.55
C ASN A 83 -4.82 14.91 2.03
N HIS A 84 -3.80 14.29 1.46
CA HIS A 84 -2.50 14.90 1.13
C HIS A 84 -1.70 15.40 2.33
N GLY A 85 -2.12 15.10 3.57
CA GLY A 85 -1.31 15.28 4.76
C GLY A 85 -0.10 14.33 4.78
N ARG A 86 0.72 14.44 5.80
CA ARG A 86 1.96 13.65 5.96
C ARG A 86 1.67 12.27 6.53
N VAL A 87 0.88 11.47 5.79
CA VAL A 87 0.41 10.14 6.23
C VAL A 87 1.54 9.14 6.49
N TRP A 88 2.69 9.29 5.81
CA TRP A 88 3.89 8.48 6.01
C TRP A 88 4.56 8.68 7.38
N GLU A 89 4.27 9.78 8.08
CA GLU A 89 4.73 10.00 9.44
C GLU A 89 3.92 9.21 10.49
N ASP A 90 2.73 8.76 10.12
CA ASP A 90 1.81 7.93 10.90
C ASP A 90 2.07 6.42 10.69
N SER A 91 1.25 5.56 11.32
CA SER A 91 1.13 4.14 10.96
C SER A 91 0.56 4.03 9.55
N CYS A 92 1.43 3.87 8.56
CA CYS A 92 1.11 3.97 7.13
C CYS A 92 1.38 2.68 6.38
N VAL A 93 0.52 2.35 5.43
CA VAL A 93 0.72 1.33 4.41
C VAL A 93 0.61 1.98 3.03
N GLU A 94 1.37 1.44 2.05
CA GLU A 94 1.47 2.10 0.77
C GLU A 94 1.46 1.08 -0.39
N PHE A 95 0.81 1.48 -1.47
CA PHE A 95 0.84 0.79 -2.75
C PHE A 95 1.35 1.74 -3.82
N PHE A 96 2.47 1.38 -4.44
CA PHE A 96 3.02 2.10 -5.58
C PHE A 96 2.96 1.25 -6.82
N VAL A 97 2.52 1.82 -7.93
CA VAL A 97 2.32 1.10 -9.20
C VAL A 97 2.90 1.91 -10.37
N GLY A 98 3.67 1.23 -11.22
CA GLY A 98 4.21 1.81 -12.44
C GLY A 98 3.11 2.30 -13.37
N ASN A 99 3.36 3.37 -14.10
CA ASN A 99 2.41 3.87 -15.10
C ASN A 99 2.30 2.84 -16.25
N PRO A 100 1.14 2.19 -16.44
CA PRO A 100 0.98 1.18 -17.48
C PRO A 100 1.01 1.75 -18.89
N ASN A 101 0.86 3.07 -19.03
CA ASN A 101 0.83 3.77 -20.32
C ASN A 101 2.16 4.46 -20.67
N GLY A 102 3.24 4.23 -19.92
CA GLY A 102 4.54 4.84 -20.23
C GLY A 102 5.43 5.02 -18.99
N GLU A 103 6.20 6.10 -18.98
CA GLU A 103 7.11 6.41 -17.88
C GLU A 103 6.37 6.93 -16.64
N GLY A 104 7.01 6.73 -15.47
CA GLY A 104 6.50 7.21 -14.19
C GLY A 104 5.74 6.15 -13.40
N TYR A 105 5.04 6.59 -12.37
CA TYR A 105 4.30 5.70 -11.45
C TYR A 105 3.22 6.50 -10.69
N PHE A 106 2.37 5.76 -9.99
CA PHE A 106 1.38 6.30 -9.06
C PHE A 106 1.70 5.79 -7.65
N ASN A 107 1.46 6.62 -6.63
CA ASN A 107 1.49 6.22 -5.23
C ASN A 107 0.12 6.35 -4.59
N PHE A 108 -0.18 5.44 -3.67
CA PHE A 108 -1.33 5.47 -2.78
C PHE A 108 -0.78 5.17 -1.39
N GLU A 109 -0.67 6.19 -0.55
CA GLU A 109 -0.16 6.13 0.82
C GLU A 109 -1.33 6.39 1.76
N ILE A 110 -1.61 5.46 2.67
CA ILE A 110 -2.80 5.52 3.52
C ILE A 110 -2.42 5.22 4.95
N ASN A 111 -2.72 6.14 5.89
CA ASN A 111 -2.52 5.87 7.30
C ASN A 111 -3.64 4.96 7.85
N CYS A 112 -3.44 4.40 9.04
CA CYS A 112 -4.33 3.39 9.62
C CYS A 112 -5.79 3.85 9.89
N ILE A 113 -6.06 5.16 9.82
CA ILE A 113 -7.42 5.74 9.93
C ILE A 113 -8.05 6.09 8.57
N GLY A 114 -7.37 5.76 7.45
CA GLY A 114 -7.89 5.93 6.10
C GLY A 114 -7.63 7.31 5.45
N THR A 115 -6.82 8.18 6.06
CA THR A 115 -6.35 9.40 5.39
C THR A 115 -5.40 9.01 4.27
N ILE A 116 -5.55 9.59 3.08
CA ILE A 116 -4.78 9.22 1.89
C ILE A 116 -3.98 10.40 1.32
N LEU A 117 -2.77 10.07 0.86
CA LEU A 117 -2.02 10.85 -0.11
C LEU A 117 -1.89 10.00 -1.38
N ALA A 118 -2.25 10.53 -2.53
CA ALA A 118 -2.04 9.87 -3.81
C ALA A 118 -1.68 10.88 -4.90
N SER A 119 -0.76 10.47 -5.77
CA SER A 119 -0.24 11.31 -6.86
C SER A 119 0.17 10.47 -8.06
N ALA A 120 0.14 11.10 -9.22
CA ALA A 120 0.83 10.63 -10.41
C ALA A 120 2.22 11.26 -10.48
N HIS A 121 3.24 10.46 -10.69
CA HIS A 121 4.64 10.88 -10.72
C HIS A 121 5.25 10.62 -12.09
N LYS A 122 5.93 11.61 -12.65
CA LYS A 122 6.90 11.38 -13.72
C LYS A 122 8.26 11.00 -13.10
N THR A 123 8.66 11.73 -12.07
CA THR A 123 9.80 11.46 -11.19
C THR A 123 9.38 11.75 -9.75
N ARG A 124 10.22 11.48 -8.73
CA ARG A 124 9.93 11.85 -7.34
C ARG A 124 9.64 13.34 -7.18
N ALA A 125 10.35 14.21 -7.90
CA ALA A 125 10.23 15.67 -7.82
C ALA A 125 9.09 16.23 -8.68
N GLU A 126 8.71 15.54 -9.76
CA GLU A 126 7.67 15.93 -10.67
C GLU A 126 6.43 15.08 -10.43
N SER A 127 5.54 15.59 -9.57
CA SER A 127 4.30 14.90 -9.22
C SER A 127 3.08 15.79 -9.43
N LYS A 128 1.96 15.15 -9.72
CA LYS A 128 0.64 15.76 -9.78
C LYS A 128 -0.26 15.07 -8.76
N PRO A 129 -0.60 15.74 -7.64
CA PRO A 129 -1.54 15.20 -6.67
C PRO A 129 -2.90 14.89 -7.30
N PHE A 130 -3.55 13.86 -6.82
CA PHE A 130 -4.92 13.54 -7.22
C PHE A 130 -5.88 14.60 -6.66
N THR A 131 -6.91 14.92 -7.44
CA THR A 131 -7.97 15.81 -6.98
C THR A 131 -8.81 15.15 -5.89
N ALA A 132 -9.58 15.96 -5.14
CA ALA A 132 -10.52 15.43 -4.14
C ALA A 132 -11.52 14.44 -4.75
N GLU A 133 -11.98 14.67 -5.98
CA GLU A 133 -12.87 13.77 -6.71
C GLU A 133 -12.20 12.43 -7.05
N GLN A 134 -10.93 12.45 -7.44
CA GLN A 134 -10.14 11.24 -7.68
C GLN A 134 -9.92 10.45 -6.39
N LEU A 135 -9.55 11.12 -5.29
CA LEU A 135 -9.38 10.50 -3.98
C LEU A 135 -10.68 9.89 -3.42
N ALA A 136 -11.82 10.51 -3.70
CA ALA A 136 -13.14 10.00 -3.31
C ALA A 136 -13.51 8.68 -4.01
N LYS A 137 -12.92 8.38 -5.17
CA LYS A 137 -13.09 7.11 -5.88
C LYS A 137 -12.31 5.96 -5.24
N VAL A 138 -11.26 6.24 -4.47
CA VAL A 138 -10.53 5.22 -3.71
C VAL A 138 -11.32 4.88 -2.46
N ARG A 139 -11.99 3.73 -2.47
CA ARG A 139 -12.73 3.22 -1.31
C ARG A 139 -11.73 2.69 -0.27
N ARG A 140 -11.86 3.16 0.97
CA ARG A 140 -10.95 2.79 2.08
C ARG A 140 -11.77 2.44 3.31
N PHE A 141 -11.40 1.37 3.99
CA PHE A 141 -12.06 0.92 5.21
C PHE A 141 -11.12 0.03 6.02
N GLY A 142 -11.27 0.02 7.33
CA GLY A 142 -10.33 -0.69 8.19
C GLY A 142 -10.78 -0.78 9.64
N THR A 143 -9.82 -1.07 10.51
CA THR A 143 -10.04 -1.24 11.95
C THR A 143 -10.50 0.03 12.64
N PHE A 144 -9.88 1.15 12.30
CA PHE A 144 -10.11 2.41 12.98
C PHE A 144 -11.07 3.32 12.21
N LYS A 145 -11.80 4.13 12.96
CA LYS A 145 -12.57 5.24 12.39
C LYS A 145 -11.61 6.38 12.01
N HIS A 146 -12.10 7.31 11.22
CA HIS A 146 -11.34 8.51 10.84
C HIS A 146 -11.29 9.52 12.00
N GLU A 147 -10.49 9.18 13.02
CA GLU A 147 -10.26 9.96 14.24
C GLU A 147 -8.77 9.84 14.60
N ALA A 148 -8.17 10.93 15.14
CA ALA A 148 -6.77 10.89 15.54
C ALA A 148 -6.57 9.89 16.69
N ILE A 149 -5.53 9.05 16.57
CA ILE A 149 -5.20 8.00 17.55
C ILE A 149 -3.71 7.99 17.88
N ASP A 150 -3.40 7.56 19.11
CA ASP A 150 -2.02 7.28 19.57
C ASP A 150 -2.12 6.12 20.58
N ILE A 151 -1.84 4.89 20.13
CA ILE A 151 -1.99 3.66 20.91
C ILE A 151 -0.63 3.01 21.10
N LYS A 152 -0.17 2.92 22.34
CA LYS A 152 1.08 2.26 22.72
C LYS A 152 0.84 0.79 23.05
N GLY A 153 1.81 -0.04 22.73
CA GLY A 153 1.78 -1.49 22.94
C GLY A 153 1.35 -2.25 21.70
N GLN A 154 1.56 -3.56 21.74
CA GLN A 154 1.31 -4.46 20.62
C GLN A 154 -0.15 -4.40 20.15
N THR A 155 -0.38 -3.91 18.98
CA THR A 155 -1.71 -3.65 18.42
C THR A 155 -1.81 -4.26 17.01
N LYS A 156 -2.95 -4.90 16.75
CA LYS A 156 -3.30 -5.43 15.42
C LYS A 156 -4.33 -4.53 14.77
N TRP A 157 -4.10 -4.21 13.51
CA TRP A 157 -5.04 -3.48 12.69
C TRP A 157 -4.98 -3.94 11.23
N TRP A 158 -6.01 -3.64 10.50
CA TRP A 158 -6.08 -3.88 9.07
C TRP A 158 -6.69 -2.68 8.36
N LEU A 159 -6.32 -2.54 7.09
CA LEU A 159 -6.87 -1.53 6.18
C LEU A 159 -7.03 -2.15 4.81
N ALA A 160 -8.18 -1.93 4.18
CA ALA A 160 -8.43 -2.31 2.81
C ALA A 160 -8.68 -1.07 1.94
N GLU A 161 -8.25 -1.17 0.68
CA GLU A 161 -8.46 -0.19 -0.35
C GLU A 161 -8.94 -0.83 -1.64
N VAL A 162 -9.88 -0.16 -2.33
CA VAL A 162 -10.31 -0.51 -3.69
C VAL A 162 -9.97 0.66 -4.58
N ILE A 163 -9.08 0.43 -5.53
CA ILE A 163 -8.53 1.45 -6.43
C ILE A 163 -9.04 1.18 -7.84
N PRO A 164 -9.91 2.03 -8.40
CA PRO A 164 -10.34 1.91 -9.79
C PRO A 164 -9.16 2.04 -10.76
N PHE A 165 -9.10 1.17 -11.79
CA PHE A 165 -8.06 1.21 -12.82
C PHE A 165 -8.02 2.53 -13.59
N GLU A 166 -9.15 3.24 -13.71
CA GLU A 166 -9.21 4.56 -14.32
C GLU A 166 -8.28 5.59 -13.66
N LEU A 167 -8.01 5.44 -12.35
CA LEU A 167 -7.11 6.36 -11.61
C LEU A 167 -5.64 6.21 -12.01
N ILE A 168 -5.29 5.08 -12.59
CA ILE A 168 -3.95 4.84 -13.15
C ILE A 168 -3.96 4.82 -14.69
N GLY A 169 -5.02 5.37 -15.30
CA GLY A 169 -5.13 5.57 -16.74
C GLY A 169 -5.46 4.31 -17.53
N LEU A 170 -6.15 3.35 -16.94
CA LEU A 170 -6.62 2.13 -17.61
C LEU A 170 -8.15 2.03 -17.57
N ASP A 171 -8.73 1.59 -18.68
CA ASP A 171 -10.18 1.35 -18.78
C ASP A 171 -10.59 0.00 -18.15
N LYS A 172 -9.65 -0.93 -17.99
CA LYS A 172 -9.86 -2.26 -17.42
C LYS A 172 -8.56 -2.90 -16.93
N ALA A 173 -8.66 -4.03 -16.25
CA ALA A 173 -7.53 -4.81 -15.77
C ALA A 173 -6.53 -5.14 -16.89
N PRO A 174 -5.24 -4.83 -16.74
CA PRO A 174 -4.19 -5.26 -17.64
C PRO A 174 -3.78 -6.71 -17.32
N LYS A 175 -2.93 -7.34 -18.12
CA LYS A 175 -2.37 -8.66 -17.81
C LYS A 175 -1.38 -8.64 -16.65
N SER A 176 -0.64 -7.54 -16.51
CA SER A 176 0.34 -7.38 -15.44
C SER A 176 0.61 -5.92 -15.14
N LEU A 177 1.10 -5.68 -13.93
CA LEU A 177 1.57 -4.38 -13.44
C LEU A 177 2.97 -4.54 -12.83
N LYS A 178 3.72 -3.44 -12.79
CA LYS A 178 4.89 -3.32 -11.91
C LYS A 178 4.45 -2.59 -10.66
N ALA A 179 4.72 -3.14 -9.47
CA ALA A 179 4.28 -2.53 -8.22
C ALA A 179 5.19 -2.86 -7.04
N ASN A 180 5.04 -2.12 -5.97
CA ASN A 180 5.59 -2.48 -4.68
C ASN A 180 4.60 -2.12 -3.56
N PHE A 181 4.75 -2.77 -2.41
CA PHE A 181 3.90 -2.61 -1.23
C PHE A 181 4.80 -2.30 -0.05
N TYR A 182 4.38 -1.34 0.78
CA TYR A 182 5.24 -0.82 1.82
C TYR A 182 4.50 -0.67 3.15
N LYS A 183 5.28 -0.65 4.21
CA LYS A 183 4.88 -0.23 5.54
C LYS A 183 5.93 0.74 6.07
N CYS A 184 5.48 1.88 6.53
CA CYS A 184 6.32 2.86 7.20
C CYS A 184 5.66 3.46 8.44
N GLY A 185 6.44 4.29 9.13
CA GLY A 185 6.02 5.04 10.30
C GLY A 185 7.16 5.96 10.72
N ASP A 186 7.39 7.03 9.95
CA ASP A 186 8.57 7.89 10.09
C ASP A 186 8.65 8.61 11.43
N LYS A 187 7.50 8.91 12.06
CA LYS A 187 7.38 9.62 13.35
C LYS A 187 6.76 8.78 14.45
N LEU A 188 6.77 7.46 14.30
CA LEU A 188 6.47 6.55 15.39
C LEU A 188 7.67 6.45 16.34
N ASP A 189 7.48 5.93 17.55
CA ASP A 189 8.56 5.75 18.54
C ASP A 189 9.72 4.94 17.98
N LYS A 190 9.43 3.99 17.09
CA LYS A 190 10.38 3.18 16.36
C LYS A 190 10.13 3.36 14.86
N ALA A 191 10.80 4.34 14.27
CA ALA A 191 10.72 4.56 12.82
C ALA A 191 11.13 3.29 12.06
N HIS A 192 10.41 2.97 10.99
CA HIS A 192 10.63 1.74 10.23
C HIS A 192 10.19 1.88 8.76
N TYR A 193 10.82 1.07 7.91
CA TYR A 193 10.63 1.09 6.46
C TYR A 193 10.73 -0.34 5.93
N MET A 194 9.59 -0.92 5.57
CA MET A 194 9.47 -2.28 5.06
C MET A 194 8.97 -2.26 3.63
N SER A 195 9.42 -3.19 2.80
CA SER A 195 8.90 -3.38 1.45
C SER A 195 8.62 -4.84 1.13
N TRP A 196 7.74 -5.09 0.17
CA TRP A 196 7.53 -6.41 -0.40
C TRP A 196 8.68 -6.78 -1.36
N SER A 197 8.93 -5.99 -2.40
CA SER A 197 10.08 -6.16 -3.27
C SER A 197 11.28 -5.38 -2.72
N PRO A 198 12.49 -5.96 -2.70
CA PRO A 198 13.66 -5.37 -2.04
C PRO A 198 14.11 -4.06 -2.70
N ILE A 199 14.57 -3.12 -1.87
CA ILE A 199 15.20 -1.87 -2.29
C ILE A 199 16.66 -1.90 -1.84
N THR A 200 17.59 -1.64 -2.74
CA THR A 200 19.04 -1.67 -2.44
C THR A 200 19.69 -0.29 -2.40
N LEU A 201 18.88 0.76 -2.14
CA LEU A 201 19.37 2.12 -1.96
C LEU A 201 19.98 2.31 -0.56
N PRO A 202 20.98 3.21 -0.39
CA PRO A 202 21.65 3.41 0.90
C PRO A 202 20.79 4.16 1.92
N GLU A 203 19.77 4.92 1.49
CA GLU A 203 18.87 5.69 2.35
C GLU A 203 17.40 5.35 2.04
N PRO A 204 16.48 5.48 3.05
CA PRO A 204 15.07 5.22 2.85
C PRO A 204 14.47 6.03 1.71
N ASN A 205 13.94 5.31 0.73
CA ASN A 205 13.24 5.89 -0.40
C ASN A 205 12.34 4.84 -1.06
N PHE A 206 11.04 5.06 -1.07
CA PHE A 206 10.06 4.22 -1.74
C PHE A 206 9.76 4.67 -3.17
N HIS A 207 10.09 5.94 -3.51
CA HIS A 207 9.90 6.51 -4.85
C HIS A 207 10.97 6.04 -5.84
N CYS A 208 11.06 4.72 -6.04
CA CYS A 208 12.09 4.05 -6.83
C CYS A 208 11.49 2.92 -7.68
N PRO A 209 10.77 3.25 -8.78
CA PRO A 209 10.05 2.27 -9.60
C PRO A 209 10.96 1.19 -10.22
N GLU A 210 12.27 1.42 -10.29
CA GLU A 210 13.27 0.43 -10.71
C GLU A 210 13.32 -0.81 -9.80
N PHE A 211 12.80 -0.74 -8.57
CA PHE A 211 12.70 -1.86 -7.61
C PHE A 211 11.32 -2.48 -7.54
N PHE A 212 10.37 -2.05 -8.35
CA PHE A 212 9.05 -2.67 -8.37
C PHE A 212 9.12 -4.12 -8.86
N GLY A 213 8.35 -4.97 -8.21
CA GLY A 213 8.16 -6.35 -8.59
C GLY A 213 7.06 -6.51 -9.65
N ASP A 214 6.83 -7.76 -10.06
CA ASP A 214 5.81 -8.12 -11.04
C ASP A 214 4.51 -8.55 -10.35
N VAL A 215 3.38 -8.00 -10.79
CA VAL A 215 2.03 -8.39 -10.36
C VAL A 215 1.29 -8.88 -11.59
N GLU A 216 1.04 -10.19 -11.69
CA GLU A 216 0.24 -10.81 -12.75
C GLU A 216 -1.22 -10.82 -12.32
N LEU A 217 -2.12 -10.33 -13.17
CA LEU A 217 -3.55 -10.32 -12.95
C LEU A 217 -4.17 -11.53 -13.69
N LEU A 218 -4.77 -12.48 -12.91
CA LEU A 218 -5.25 -13.78 -13.40
C LEU A 218 -6.66 -13.70 -13.98
#